data_c5cc2da8f14fd726d15b71863b9b1e69
#
_entry.id   c5cc2da8f14fd726d15b71863b9b1e69
#
_cell.length_a   1.000
_cell.length_b   1.000
_cell.length_c   1.000
_cell.angle_alpha   90.00
_cell.angle_beta   90.00
_cell.angle_gamma   90.00
#
_symmetry.space_group_name_H-M   'P 1'
#
loop_
_entity.id
_entity.type
_entity.pdbx_description
1 polymer ?
#
loop_
_entity_poly.entity_id
_entity_poly.type
_entity_poly.pdbx_seq_one_letter_code
_entity_poly.pdbx_strand_id
1 'polypeptide(L)'
;QAEDGIRDLVRSRGLGDVYKRQLTNGTIGRKAAGESDPVLGVFNGCRYTNPTTGTPTWANTYQQPIAASDIYAFVVCDPSVVYEVQADDTFPTTDLFGNFDIVDNSPEGDVNSGISHLELDVTTGNTTATLPLKAIGISEDPDNSDTASANTNVVVTINNSVFSGGTDGLA
;
A
#
# COMPACT_ATOMS: atom_id res chain seq x y z
N GLN A 1 34.36 -1.15 -1.56
CA GLN A 1 33.17 -1.98 -1.71
C GLN A 1 32.09 -1.30 -0.90
N ALA A 2 31.28 -0.48 -1.57
CA ALA A 2 30.06 0.04 -1.01
C ALA A 2 29.07 -1.14 -1.00
N GLU A 3 28.79 -1.65 0.15
CA GLU A 3 27.72 -2.59 0.34
C GLU A 3 26.42 -1.84 0.03
N ASP A 4 25.80 -2.27 -1.04
CA ASP A 4 24.44 -1.97 -1.41
C ASP A 4 23.53 -2.08 -0.20
N GLY A 5 23.05 -0.95 0.27
CA GLY A 5 21.82 -0.93 1.05
C GLY A 5 20.73 -1.43 0.14
N ILE A 6 20.51 -2.72 0.15
CA ILE A 6 19.43 -3.38 -0.58
C ILE A 6 18.14 -2.78 -0.07
N ARG A 7 17.62 -1.91 -0.85
CA ARG A 7 16.24 -1.50 -0.79
C ARG A 7 15.44 -2.70 -1.26
N ASP A 8 14.91 -3.44 -0.30
CA ASP A 8 13.82 -4.34 -0.61
C ASP A 8 12.62 -3.48 -1.02
N LEU A 9 12.65 -3.08 -2.29
CA LEU A 9 11.52 -2.47 -2.94
C LEU A 9 10.48 -3.57 -3.08
N VAL A 10 9.57 -3.64 -2.14
CA VAL A 10 8.41 -4.53 -2.26
C VAL A 10 7.54 -3.92 -3.36
N ARG A 11 7.82 -4.30 -4.60
CA ARG A 11 6.93 -4.00 -5.71
C ARG A 11 5.60 -4.66 -5.42
N SER A 12 4.59 -3.87 -5.15
CA SER A 12 3.23 -4.35 -4.92
C SER A 12 2.59 -4.81 -6.24
N ARG A 13 3.21 -5.77 -6.92
CA ARG A 13 2.55 -6.47 -8.00
C ARG A 13 1.50 -7.40 -7.41
N GLY A 14 0.25 -6.98 -7.53
CA GLY A 14 -0.86 -7.88 -7.38
C GLY A 14 -1.31 -8.16 -5.95
N LEU A 15 -1.33 -7.17 -5.10
CA LEU A 15 -1.91 -7.30 -3.77
C LEU A 15 -3.27 -6.60 -3.76
N GLY A 16 -4.32 -7.36 -3.98
CA GLY A 16 -5.65 -6.88 -3.65
C GLY A 16 -5.63 -6.34 -2.22
N ASP A 17 -6.02 -5.07 -2.02
CA ASP A 17 -6.07 -4.42 -0.71
C ASP A 17 -4.72 -4.24 0.00
N VAL A 18 -3.84 -3.45 -0.56
CA VAL A 18 -2.46 -3.26 -0.10
C VAL A 18 -2.38 -2.71 1.32
N TYR A 19 -3.08 -1.62 1.61
CA TYR A 19 -3.00 -0.96 2.93
C TYR A 19 -4.09 -1.45 3.87
N LYS A 20 -3.69 -1.89 5.06
CA LYS A 20 -4.59 -2.43 6.09
C LYS A 20 -4.64 -1.55 7.32
N ARG A 21 -5.83 -1.42 7.88
CA ARG A 21 -6.09 -0.86 9.21
C ARG A 21 -6.56 -1.95 10.17
N GLN A 22 -6.36 -1.75 11.45
CA GLN A 22 -6.92 -2.65 12.46
C GLN A 22 -8.39 -2.28 12.72
N LEU A 23 -9.26 -3.28 12.74
CA LEU A 23 -10.64 -3.13 13.16
C LEU A 23 -10.79 -3.38 14.66
N THR A 24 -11.86 -2.85 15.24
CA THR A 24 -12.13 -2.94 16.69
C THR A 24 -12.32 -4.36 17.21
N ASN A 25 -12.60 -5.33 16.33
CA ASN A 25 -12.77 -6.75 16.66
C ASN A 25 -11.47 -7.56 16.59
N GLY A 26 -10.32 -6.90 16.41
CA GLY A 26 -9.00 -7.57 16.30
C GLY A 26 -8.70 -8.13 14.90
N THR A 27 -9.58 -7.94 13.93
CA THR A 27 -9.31 -8.27 12.52
C THR A 27 -8.70 -7.10 11.79
N ILE A 28 -8.25 -7.33 10.56
CA ILE A 28 -7.76 -6.28 9.68
C ILE A 28 -8.77 -6.02 8.56
N GLY A 29 -8.92 -4.75 8.21
CA GLY A 29 -9.72 -4.31 7.07
C GLY A 29 -8.89 -3.54 6.07
N ARG A 30 -9.43 -3.33 4.88
CA ARG A 30 -8.85 -2.42 3.90
C ARG A 30 -8.94 -0.97 4.42
N LYS A 31 -7.89 -0.19 4.21
CA LYS A 31 -7.96 1.25 4.38
C LYS A 31 -8.64 1.84 3.15
N ALA A 32 -9.66 2.64 3.36
CA ALA A 32 -10.32 3.38 2.29
C ALA A 32 -9.72 4.80 2.16
N ALA A 33 -9.90 5.39 0.99
CA ALA A 33 -9.58 6.79 0.75
C ALA A 33 -10.34 7.72 1.72
N GLY A 34 -9.73 8.80 2.17
CA GLY A 34 -10.31 9.76 3.10
C GLY A 34 -10.39 9.30 4.56
N GLU A 35 -9.99 8.08 4.89
CA GLU A 35 -9.93 7.64 6.29
C GLU A 35 -8.69 8.18 7.00
N SER A 36 -8.86 8.72 8.21
CA SER A 36 -7.75 9.20 9.05
C SER A 36 -7.12 8.13 9.95
N ASP A 37 -7.68 6.92 9.96
CA ASP A 37 -7.18 5.82 10.77
C ASP A 37 -5.74 5.46 10.40
N PRO A 38 -4.88 5.17 11.39
CA PRO A 38 -3.51 4.74 11.11
C PRO A 38 -3.44 3.45 10.28
N VAL A 39 -2.46 3.38 9.41
CA VAL A 39 -2.16 2.17 8.62
C VAL A 39 -1.44 1.16 9.49
N LEU A 40 -1.91 -0.08 9.51
CA LEU A 40 -1.21 -1.18 10.17
C LEU A 40 0.01 -1.63 9.35
N GLY A 41 -0.11 -1.67 8.04
CA GLY A 41 0.93 -2.11 7.12
C GLY A 41 0.37 -2.55 5.77
N VAL A 42 1.22 -3.21 4.99
CA VAL A 42 0.90 -3.71 3.65
C VAL A 42 0.65 -5.21 3.71
N PHE A 43 -0.48 -5.65 3.14
CA PHE A 43 -0.84 -7.06 3.07
C PHE A 43 0.09 -7.82 2.13
N ASN A 44 0.64 -8.94 2.62
CA ASN A 44 1.58 -9.79 1.89
C ASN A 44 1.09 -11.25 1.78
N GLY A 45 -0.21 -11.44 1.74
CA GLY A 45 -0.81 -12.76 1.60
C GLY A 45 -1.51 -13.27 2.86
N CYS A 46 -2.10 -14.44 2.73
CA CYS A 46 -2.83 -15.07 3.82
C CYS A 46 -2.68 -16.60 3.81
N ARG A 47 -2.97 -17.19 4.97
CA ARG A 47 -3.10 -18.63 5.15
C ARG A 47 -4.49 -18.95 5.69
N TYR A 48 -5.09 -20.00 5.20
CA TYR A 48 -6.38 -20.52 5.68
C TYR A 48 -6.51 -22.01 5.37
N THR A 49 -7.48 -22.69 6.01
CA THR A 49 -7.88 -24.03 5.62
C THR A 49 -8.98 -23.93 4.58
N ASN A 50 -8.75 -24.49 3.39
CA ASN A 50 -9.74 -24.49 2.32
C ASN A 50 -10.99 -25.28 2.78
N PRO A 51 -12.16 -24.65 2.87
CA PRO A 51 -13.36 -25.29 3.43
C PRO A 51 -13.92 -26.42 2.56
N THR A 52 -13.55 -26.46 1.27
CA THR A 52 -13.99 -27.49 0.33
C THR A 52 -13.09 -28.72 0.37
N THR A 53 -11.78 -28.52 0.46
CA THR A 53 -10.81 -29.63 0.37
C THR A 53 -10.22 -30.02 1.72
N GLY A 54 -10.38 -29.18 2.76
CA GLY A 54 -9.79 -29.39 4.09
C GLY A 54 -8.27 -29.20 4.12
N THR A 55 -7.65 -28.70 3.05
CA THR A 55 -6.20 -28.54 2.95
C THR A 55 -5.74 -27.15 3.39
N PRO A 56 -4.58 -27.03 4.09
CA PRO A 56 -3.96 -25.74 4.33
C PRO A 56 -3.57 -25.08 3.00
N THR A 57 -3.98 -23.83 2.83
CA THR A 57 -3.79 -23.05 1.61
C THR A 57 -3.09 -21.74 1.95
N TRP A 58 -2.11 -21.37 1.13
CA TRP A 58 -1.47 -20.06 1.15
C TRP A 58 -1.82 -19.33 -0.14
N ALA A 59 -2.21 -18.07 -0.02
CA ALA A 59 -2.58 -17.24 -1.16
C ALA A 59 -2.00 -15.84 -1.03
N ASN A 60 -1.58 -15.27 -2.15
CA ASN A 60 -1.11 -13.89 -2.20
C ASN A 60 -2.27 -12.88 -2.13
N THR A 61 -3.48 -13.35 -2.38
CA THR A 61 -4.70 -12.54 -2.39
C THR A 61 -5.74 -13.17 -1.49
N TYR A 62 -6.59 -12.33 -0.90
CA TYR A 62 -7.80 -12.80 -0.22
C TYR A 62 -8.97 -12.66 -1.19
N GLN A 63 -9.52 -13.77 -1.63
CA GLN A 63 -10.68 -13.81 -2.52
C GLN A 63 -11.95 -14.13 -1.71
N GLN A 64 -12.91 -13.23 -1.78
CA GLN A 64 -14.25 -13.53 -1.28
C GLN A 64 -15.04 -14.34 -2.34
N PRO A 65 -15.93 -15.26 -1.91
CA PRO A 65 -16.21 -15.61 -0.53
C PRO A 65 -15.47 -16.89 -0.09
N ILE A 66 -14.31 -16.74 0.54
CA ILE A 66 -13.70 -17.87 1.23
C ILE A 66 -14.40 -18.00 2.59
N ALA A 67 -15.22 -19.02 2.77
CA ALA A 67 -15.94 -19.26 4.02
C ALA A 67 -15.07 -19.91 5.10
N ALA A 68 -13.74 -19.69 5.07
CA ALA A 68 -12.84 -20.18 6.10
C ALA A 68 -12.97 -19.36 7.38
N SER A 69 -12.92 -20.00 8.54
CA SER A 69 -12.98 -19.35 9.84
C SER A 69 -11.60 -19.10 10.46
N ASP A 70 -10.54 -19.67 9.86
CA ASP A 70 -9.16 -19.66 10.36
C ASP A 70 -8.20 -18.86 9.46
N ILE A 71 -8.64 -17.71 8.96
CA ILE A 71 -7.84 -16.89 8.04
C ILE A 71 -6.82 -16.08 8.84
N TYR A 72 -5.56 -16.25 8.51
CA TYR A 72 -4.44 -15.46 9.03
C TYR A 72 -3.83 -14.64 7.90
N ALA A 73 -3.79 -13.33 8.07
CA ALA A 73 -3.16 -12.41 7.13
C ALA A 73 -1.71 -12.14 7.52
N PHE A 74 -0.83 -12.10 6.54
CA PHE A 74 0.55 -11.65 6.71
C PHE A 74 0.61 -10.18 6.31
N VAL A 75 1.10 -9.33 7.20
CA VAL A 75 1.17 -7.88 7.00
C VAL A 75 2.60 -7.42 7.27
N VAL A 76 3.17 -6.68 6.34
CA VAL A 76 4.45 -6.00 6.53
C VAL A 76 4.18 -4.73 7.32
N CYS A 77 4.57 -4.72 8.59
CA CYS A 77 4.22 -3.67 9.55
C CYS A 77 5.39 -2.72 9.88
N ASP A 78 6.56 -2.95 9.33
CA ASP A 78 7.74 -2.11 9.62
C ASP A 78 7.58 -0.75 8.91
N PRO A 79 7.52 0.37 9.67
CA PRO A 79 7.34 1.69 9.08
C PRO A 79 8.58 2.19 8.31
N SER A 80 9.72 1.52 8.43
CA SER A 80 10.94 1.86 7.67
C SER A 80 10.96 1.26 6.26
N VAL A 81 10.03 0.37 5.95
CA VAL A 81 9.92 -0.23 4.62
C VAL A 81 9.47 0.81 3.60
N VAL A 82 10.14 0.80 2.46
CA VAL A 82 9.86 1.67 1.33
C VAL A 82 9.07 0.90 0.28
N TYR A 83 8.03 1.53 -0.23
CA TYR A 83 7.13 0.95 -1.23
C TYR A 83 7.18 1.78 -2.52
N GLU A 84 6.90 1.13 -3.64
CA GLU A 84 6.63 1.79 -4.91
C GLU A 84 5.14 1.73 -5.17
N VAL A 85 4.54 2.88 -5.46
CA VAL A 85 3.11 3.01 -5.77
C VAL A 85 2.96 3.90 -7.00
N GLN A 86 2.00 3.57 -7.85
CA GLN A 86 1.65 4.40 -8.99
C GLN A 86 0.83 5.60 -8.50
N ALA A 87 1.12 6.78 -9.04
CA ALA A 87 0.28 7.97 -8.86
C ALA A 87 -0.89 7.93 -9.84
N ASP A 88 -2.01 8.52 -9.46
CA ASP A 88 -3.22 8.60 -10.30
C ASP A 88 -3.13 9.68 -11.40
N ASP A 89 -2.13 10.57 -11.33
CA ASP A 89 -1.87 11.63 -12.29
C ASP A 89 -0.35 11.92 -12.36
N THR A 90 0.02 13.06 -12.94
CA THR A 90 1.40 13.55 -12.98
C THR A 90 1.91 13.85 -11.56
N PHE A 91 3.13 13.44 -11.28
CA PHE A 91 3.76 13.69 -9.97
C PHE A 91 4.99 14.57 -10.11
N PRO A 92 4.88 15.90 -9.90
CA PRO A 92 6.01 16.80 -10.01
C PRO A 92 6.99 16.61 -8.85
N THR A 93 8.27 16.82 -9.10
CA THR A 93 9.32 16.69 -8.08
C THR A 93 9.18 17.69 -6.93
N THR A 94 8.40 18.76 -7.10
CA THR A 94 8.09 19.73 -6.04
C THR A 94 7.25 19.13 -4.92
N ASP A 95 6.53 18.05 -5.19
CA ASP A 95 5.63 17.39 -4.25
C ASP A 95 6.32 16.30 -3.42
N LEU A 96 7.64 16.12 -3.64
CA LEU A 96 8.45 15.24 -2.81
C LEU A 96 8.43 15.70 -1.35
N PHE A 97 8.42 14.72 -0.45
CA PHE A 97 8.31 14.86 1.00
C PHE A 97 6.94 15.39 1.50
N GLY A 98 6.00 15.59 0.61
CA GLY A 98 4.59 15.79 0.95
C GLY A 98 3.93 14.50 1.43
N ASN A 99 2.81 14.65 2.13
CA ASN A 99 1.95 13.53 2.55
C ASN A 99 0.74 13.42 1.61
N PHE A 100 0.32 12.20 1.33
CA PHE A 100 -0.73 11.89 0.36
C PHE A 100 -1.69 10.85 0.90
N ASP A 101 -2.92 10.91 0.41
CA ASP A 101 -3.89 9.84 0.58
C ASP A 101 -3.76 8.81 -0.56
N ILE A 102 -4.57 7.80 -0.48
CA ILE A 102 -4.74 6.80 -1.52
C ILE A 102 -6.05 7.06 -2.27
N VAL A 103 -6.07 6.74 -3.54
CA VAL A 103 -7.29 6.66 -4.34
C VAL A 103 -7.52 5.23 -4.79
N ASP A 104 -8.77 4.87 -4.90
CA ASP A 104 -9.20 3.53 -5.30
C ASP A 104 -10.09 3.62 -6.52
N ASN A 105 -9.48 3.52 -7.68
CA ASN A 105 -10.18 3.62 -8.96
C ASN A 105 -11.02 2.38 -9.27
N SER A 106 -10.74 1.25 -8.58
CA SER A 106 -11.54 0.02 -8.68
C SER A 106 -11.47 -0.75 -7.37
N PRO A 107 -12.48 -0.60 -6.48
CA PRO A 107 -12.46 -1.12 -5.11
C PRO A 107 -12.24 -2.63 -5.01
N GLU A 108 -12.61 -3.36 -6.04
CA GLU A 108 -12.49 -4.82 -6.08
C GLU A 108 -11.10 -5.32 -6.48
N GLY A 109 -10.24 -4.43 -7.04
CA GLY A 109 -9.03 -4.88 -7.70
C GLY A 109 -9.33 -5.81 -8.88
N ASP A 110 -8.34 -6.48 -9.41
CA ASP A 110 -8.56 -7.55 -10.40
C ASP A 110 -8.53 -8.93 -9.71
N VAL A 111 -9.69 -9.54 -9.59
CA VAL A 111 -9.87 -10.85 -8.94
C VAL A 111 -9.11 -11.99 -9.63
N ASN A 112 -8.78 -11.85 -10.92
CA ASN A 112 -8.08 -12.89 -11.67
C ASN A 112 -6.56 -12.80 -11.50
N SER A 113 -6.02 -11.59 -11.57
CA SER A 113 -4.58 -11.33 -11.39
C SER A 113 -4.20 -11.10 -9.92
N GLY A 114 -5.16 -10.71 -9.08
CA GLY A 114 -4.93 -10.28 -7.71
C GLY A 114 -4.22 -8.92 -7.62
N ILE A 115 -4.23 -8.14 -8.69
CA ILE A 115 -3.60 -6.81 -8.74
C ILE A 115 -4.50 -5.80 -8.03
N SER A 116 -3.91 -5.02 -7.14
CA SER A 116 -4.56 -3.86 -6.52
C SER A 116 -4.63 -2.71 -7.51
N HIS A 117 -5.73 -1.95 -7.48
CA HIS A 117 -5.89 -0.70 -8.21
C HIS A 117 -5.78 0.53 -7.29
N LEU A 118 -5.18 0.35 -6.11
CA LEU A 118 -4.87 1.47 -5.23
C LEU A 118 -3.69 2.27 -5.79
N GLU A 119 -3.90 3.57 -5.90
CA GLU A 119 -2.95 4.55 -6.40
C GLU A 119 -2.72 5.64 -5.35
N LEU A 120 -1.64 6.39 -5.49
CA LEU A 120 -1.40 7.60 -4.70
C LEU A 120 -2.23 8.73 -5.30
N ASP A 121 -3.08 9.36 -4.50
CA ASP A 121 -3.90 10.49 -4.90
C ASP A 121 -3.08 11.79 -4.87
N VAL A 122 -2.62 12.23 -6.04
CA VAL A 122 -1.80 13.44 -6.17
C VAL A 122 -2.55 14.69 -5.73
N THR A 123 -3.89 14.72 -5.87
CA THR A 123 -4.69 15.89 -5.51
C THR A 123 -4.76 16.14 -4.01
N THR A 124 -4.42 15.15 -3.20
CA THR A 124 -4.44 15.23 -1.72
C THR A 124 -3.13 15.70 -1.11
N GLY A 125 -2.11 15.98 -1.92
CA GLY A 125 -0.79 16.43 -1.47
C GLY A 125 -0.87 17.55 -0.42
N ASN A 126 -0.34 17.29 0.80
CA ASN A 126 -0.46 18.20 1.94
C ASN A 126 0.63 17.93 2.98
N THR A 127 0.71 18.82 3.97
CA THR A 127 1.58 18.66 5.15
C THR A 127 0.95 17.83 6.27
N THR A 128 -0.32 17.46 6.15
CA THR A 128 -1.12 16.84 7.23
C THR A 128 -0.56 15.48 7.66
N ALA A 129 -0.21 15.35 8.93
CA ALA A 129 0.37 14.15 9.52
C ALA A 129 -0.54 12.90 9.49
N THR A 130 -1.85 13.06 9.36
CA THR A 130 -2.81 11.95 9.33
C THR A 130 -2.92 11.26 7.97
N LEU A 131 -2.32 11.83 6.91
CA LEU A 131 -2.30 11.19 5.60
C LEU A 131 -1.42 9.93 5.62
N PRO A 132 -1.85 8.86 4.94
CA PRO A 132 -1.24 7.53 5.08
C PRO A 132 0.15 7.39 4.47
N LEU A 133 0.45 8.11 3.41
CA LEU A 133 1.69 7.96 2.64
C LEU A 133 2.52 9.23 2.69
N LYS A 134 3.85 9.08 2.67
CA LYS A 134 4.80 10.15 2.43
C LYS A 134 5.62 9.80 1.19
N ALA A 135 5.64 10.68 0.20
CA ALA A 135 6.49 10.54 -0.97
C ALA A 135 7.94 10.88 -0.63
N ILE A 136 8.87 9.97 -0.93
CA ILE A 136 10.29 10.17 -0.64
C ILE A 136 11.18 10.14 -1.87
N GLY A 137 10.65 9.76 -3.02
CA GLY A 137 11.39 9.70 -4.28
C GLY A 137 10.50 9.35 -5.46
N ILE A 138 11.06 9.46 -6.64
CA ILE A 138 10.48 8.95 -7.88
C ILE A 138 11.17 7.63 -8.19
N SER A 139 10.43 6.64 -8.69
CA SER A 139 11.03 5.40 -9.16
C SER A 139 11.92 5.68 -10.37
N GLU A 140 13.10 5.04 -10.40
CA GLU A 140 14.01 5.13 -11.55
C GLU A 140 13.71 4.05 -12.62
N ASP A 141 12.55 3.41 -12.54
CA ASP A 141 12.10 2.43 -13.53
C ASP A 141 11.84 3.16 -14.87
N PRO A 142 12.48 2.75 -15.98
CA PRO A 142 12.33 3.45 -17.26
C PRO A 142 10.90 3.50 -17.79
N ASP A 143 10.03 2.60 -17.34
CA ASP A 143 8.67 2.53 -17.84
C ASP A 143 7.76 3.63 -17.28
N ASN A 144 7.96 4.07 -16.03
CA ASN A 144 7.06 5.02 -15.35
C ASN A 144 7.82 6.06 -14.48
N SER A 145 8.98 6.51 -14.91
CA SER A 145 9.77 7.55 -14.20
C SER A 145 9.56 8.96 -14.74
N ASP A 146 8.74 9.14 -15.76
CA ASP A 146 8.46 10.45 -16.35
C ASP A 146 7.45 11.23 -15.50
N THR A 147 7.95 12.23 -14.77
CA THR A 147 7.14 13.09 -13.89
C THR A 147 6.19 14.03 -14.64
N ALA A 148 6.33 14.14 -15.95
CA ALA A 148 5.43 14.93 -16.79
C ALA A 148 4.28 14.11 -17.38
N SER A 149 4.35 12.79 -17.25
CA SER A 149 3.29 11.87 -17.67
C SER A 149 2.42 11.46 -16.50
N ALA A 150 1.16 11.12 -16.77
CA ALA A 150 0.29 10.50 -15.77
C ALA A 150 0.82 9.13 -15.38
N ASN A 151 0.43 8.67 -14.19
CA ASN A 151 0.78 7.37 -13.63
C ASN A 151 2.28 7.17 -13.33
N THR A 152 2.96 8.23 -12.90
CA THR A 152 4.34 8.15 -12.43
C THR A 152 4.45 7.21 -11.22
N ASN A 153 5.46 6.34 -11.21
CA ASN A 153 5.75 5.51 -10.06
C ASN A 153 6.52 6.31 -8.99
N VAL A 154 5.93 6.38 -7.82
CA VAL A 154 6.43 7.15 -6.68
C VAL A 154 6.92 6.21 -5.59
N VAL A 155 8.07 6.52 -5.02
CA VAL A 155 8.64 5.81 -3.88
C VAL A 155 8.09 6.44 -2.59
N VAL A 156 7.43 5.64 -1.77
CA VAL A 156 6.73 6.12 -0.57
C VAL A 156 7.10 5.32 0.68
N THR A 157 6.89 5.93 1.84
CA THR A 157 6.82 5.23 3.14
C THR A 157 5.42 5.37 3.72
N ILE A 158 5.04 4.48 4.63
CA ILE A 158 3.82 4.65 5.44
C ILE A 158 4.08 5.79 6.43
N ASN A 159 3.34 6.89 6.29
CA ASN A 159 3.47 8.05 7.18
C ASN A 159 2.66 7.87 8.47
N ASN A 160 1.35 7.70 8.37
CA ASN A 160 0.47 7.52 9.53
C ASN A 160 0.37 6.03 9.87
N SER A 161 1.35 5.51 10.59
CA SER A 161 1.43 4.11 11.00
C SER A 161 0.97 3.91 12.44
N VAL A 162 0.34 2.76 12.72
CA VAL A 162 0.00 2.31 14.09
C VAL A 162 1.25 2.27 14.99
N PHE A 163 2.43 2.04 14.44
CA PHE A 163 3.67 1.84 15.21
C PHE A 163 4.52 3.11 15.37
N SER A 164 4.39 4.08 14.47
CA SER A 164 5.23 5.29 14.50
C SER A 164 4.43 6.60 14.61
N GLY A 165 3.11 6.54 14.38
CA GLY A 165 2.31 7.76 14.18
C GLY A 165 2.64 8.45 12.87
N GLY A 166 1.98 9.58 12.61
CA GLY A 166 2.20 10.42 11.43
C GLY A 166 3.17 11.56 11.70
N THR A 167 3.86 12.00 10.67
CA THR A 167 4.71 13.20 10.69
C THR A 167 4.25 14.18 9.62
N ASP A 168 4.47 15.48 9.86
CA ASP A 168 4.13 16.50 8.87
C ASP A 168 4.96 16.32 7.58
N GLY A 169 4.32 16.59 6.44
CA GLY A 169 4.98 16.68 5.15
C GLY A 169 5.64 18.03 4.93
N LEU A 170 6.41 18.14 3.87
CA LEU A 170 6.85 19.43 3.33
C LEU A 170 5.76 19.95 2.37
N ALA A 171 5.63 21.27 2.30
CA ALA A 171 4.74 21.98 1.38
C ALA A 171 5.56 22.57 0.24
#